data_103c7357a7a2990a7f5e37f06e88cf8c
#
_entry.id   103c7357a7a2990a7f5e37f06e88cf8c
#
_cell.length_a   1.000
_cell.length_b   1.000
_cell.length_c   1.000
_cell.angle_alpha   90.00
_cell.angle_beta   90.00
_cell.angle_gamma   90.00
#
_symmetry.space_group_name_H-M   'P 1'
#
loop_
_entity.id
_entity.type
_entity.pdbx_description
1 polymer ?
#
loop_
_entity_poly.entity_id
_entity_poly.type
_entity_poly.pdbx_seq_one_letter_code
_entity_poly.pdbx_strand_id
1 'polypeptide(L)'
;MAFNSLTKRAEKLATSLKRVSLSVRPADVNINLQSFVEKLKIIDKKGDLVSLIMNKSQEMVFEKIIHARDKQVPARFICLKARQLGISTLIAGIIFALITLFSRRFGLVAAHSLSGARSIFAMTQRFYAHTDEQNKPLIAKNNARKLEYAAPHYSSLQVDTAANPTLARGSTFHYVHASEVAFWDHAEESALAINQATPQHWDTMVFWESTANGINNLFHRMWIAAERGETATEPIFLSWKDFPTYSLPPAQPLVKTRLTTREKEYASIADLGPEQLNWAIQTRKNQCQDSWDKFHQEYPALASLAFAFTATPWFNQSVIQEWIKLTRESAPLTGRVEWPQSRDEAGPFFIQDDYGPVLIWSQPQRGATYSLGMDVGEGIGADYTVIHVLKNESGELCATYRSNRVRPEQAGAAAYSLAAFYNYGLLGVERNGPGLATLVACERGLADYPWMTGYPNLYYQTRLDKKLPDETERLGWLTSRATKEAMLSRLGEAIDHRDITITDPVTLLELQGLVWDTDHRCFRQNYRAPGAKITHDDCVMALAIANEMRRNTDSKRFLCTRLSAAGDL
;
A
#
# COMPACT_ATOMS: atom_id res chain seq x y z
N MET A 1 6.97 -41.16 49.71
CA MET A 1 8.30 -40.63 49.27
C MET A 1 8.27 -39.77 48.00
N ALA A 2 7.34 -39.94 47.07
CA ALA A 2 7.27 -39.15 45.83
C ALA A 2 6.84 -37.65 46.01
N PHE A 3 5.99 -37.38 47.00
CA PHE A 3 5.50 -35.97 47.26
C PHE A 3 6.60 -35.05 47.78
N ASN A 4 7.55 -35.56 48.62
CA ASN A 4 8.67 -34.78 49.14
C ASN A 4 9.74 -34.44 48.07
N SER A 5 9.85 -35.22 46.99
CA SER A 5 10.78 -34.94 45.89
C SER A 5 10.28 -33.83 44.95
N LEU A 6 8.96 -33.74 44.77
CA LEU A 6 8.33 -32.71 43.95
C LEU A 6 8.37 -31.33 44.65
N THR A 7 8.17 -31.29 45.96
CA THR A 7 8.24 -30.04 46.75
C THR A 7 9.67 -29.49 46.79
N LYS A 8 10.67 -30.33 47.01
CA LYS A 8 12.09 -29.94 46.97
C LYS A 8 12.54 -29.48 45.58
N ARG A 9 11.98 -30.08 44.52
CA ARG A 9 12.23 -29.64 43.12
C ARG A 9 11.59 -28.29 42.82
N ALA A 10 10.35 -28.06 43.31
CA ALA A 10 9.65 -26.78 43.19
C ALA A 10 10.35 -25.67 43.99
N GLU A 11 10.86 -25.91 45.17
CA GLU A 11 11.63 -24.97 45.98
C GLU A 11 12.98 -24.65 45.37
N LYS A 12 13.70 -25.60 44.77
CA LYS A 12 14.95 -25.36 44.02
C LYS A 12 14.70 -24.53 42.76
N LEU A 13 13.62 -24.80 42.02
CA LEU A 13 13.19 -23.99 40.89
C LEU A 13 12.79 -22.57 41.33
N ALA A 14 12.02 -22.42 42.41
CA ALA A 14 11.63 -21.12 42.95
C ALA A 14 12.85 -20.29 43.44
N THR A 15 13.87 -20.94 43.99
CA THR A 15 15.13 -20.31 44.42
C THR A 15 16.02 -19.92 43.24
N SER A 16 16.05 -20.74 42.20
CA SER A 16 16.72 -20.42 40.91
C SER A 16 16.04 -19.25 40.20
N LEU A 17 14.70 -19.23 40.17
CA LEU A 17 13.90 -18.17 39.57
C LEU A 17 13.97 -16.82 40.34
N LYS A 18 14.10 -16.86 41.68
CA LYS A 18 14.37 -15.66 42.50
C LYS A 18 15.72 -15.02 42.24
N ARG A 19 16.74 -15.80 41.83
CA ARG A 19 18.06 -15.28 41.44
C ARG A 19 18.08 -14.63 40.06
N VAL A 20 17.15 -15.00 39.16
CA VAL A 20 17.06 -14.44 37.80
C VAL A 20 16.24 -13.13 37.75
N SER A 21 15.44 -12.83 38.78
CA SER A 21 14.55 -11.65 38.78
C SER A 21 15.18 -10.35 39.30
N LEU A 22 16.43 -10.36 39.75
CA LEU A 22 17.12 -9.19 40.31
C LEU A 22 18.40 -8.89 39.53
N SER A 23 18.34 -7.86 38.67
CA SER A 23 19.49 -7.18 38.02
C SER A 23 20.28 -7.95 36.94
N VAL A 24 19.61 -8.57 35.98
CA VAL A 24 20.29 -9.00 34.73
C VAL A 24 20.48 -7.77 33.85
N ARG A 25 21.75 -7.42 33.53
CA ARG A 25 22.02 -6.32 32.58
C ARG A 25 21.53 -6.74 31.18
N PRO A 26 21.06 -5.80 30.34
CA PRO A 26 20.63 -6.12 28.99
C PRO A 26 21.63 -6.94 28.16
N ALA A 27 22.93 -6.67 28.33
CA ALA A 27 24.01 -7.40 27.66
C ALA A 27 24.06 -8.90 28.02
N ASP A 28 23.85 -9.26 29.30
CA ASP A 28 23.88 -10.66 29.75
C ASP A 28 22.71 -11.46 29.20
N VAL A 29 21.58 -10.78 28.95
CA VAL A 29 20.37 -11.38 28.36
C VAL A 29 20.59 -11.68 26.87
N ASN A 30 21.28 -10.81 26.15
CA ASN A 30 21.49 -10.95 24.72
C ASN A 30 22.45 -12.12 24.39
N ILE A 31 23.50 -12.34 25.20
CA ILE A 31 24.39 -13.50 25.08
C ILE A 31 23.61 -14.80 25.30
N ASN A 32 22.69 -14.82 26.26
CA ASN A 32 21.83 -15.97 26.52
C ASN A 32 20.82 -16.21 25.40
N LEU A 33 20.27 -15.16 24.79
CA LEU A 33 19.30 -15.24 23.72
C LEU A 33 19.88 -15.88 22.46
N GLN A 34 21.07 -15.44 22.01
CA GLN A 34 21.74 -16.03 20.86
C GLN A 34 22.04 -17.52 21.09
N SER A 35 22.71 -17.84 22.19
CA SER A 35 23.04 -19.22 22.54
C SER A 35 21.80 -20.11 22.69
N PHE A 36 20.68 -19.55 23.15
CA PHE A 36 19.43 -20.28 23.23
C PHE A 36 18.85 -20.56 21.85
N VAL A 37 18.80 -19.55 20.97
CA VAL A 37 18.27 -19.66 19.60
C VAL A 37 19.09 -20.65 18.78
N GLU A 38 20.42 -20.63 18.87
CA GLU A 38 21.30 -21.55 18.13
C GLU A 38 21.17 -23.02 18.55
N LYS A 39 20.65 -23.30 19.76
CA LYS A 39 20.36 -24.67 20.23
C LYS A 39 19.01 -25.20 19.75
N LEU A 40 18.12 -24.35 19.24
CA LEU A 40 16.80 -24.76 18.75
C LEU A 40 16.91 -25.74 17.59
N LYS A 41 16.03 -26.75 17.57
CA LYS A 41 16.02 -27.76 16.52
C LYS A 41 15.01 -27.41 15.43
N ILE A 42 15.51 -27.41 14.20
CA ILE A 42 14.74 -27.18 12.98
C ILE A 42 14.81 -28.41 12.07
N ILE A 43 13.86 -28.54 11.16
CA ILE A 43 13.96 -29.45 10.03
C ILE A 43 14.55 -28.67 8.86
N ASP A 44 15.67 -29.09 8.34
CA ASP A 44 16.31 -28.47 7.19
C ASP A 44 15.61 -28.81 5.86
N LYS A 45 16.11 -28.28 4.74
CA LYS A 45 15.55 -28.55 3.40
C LYS A 45 15.68 -30.01 2.94
N LYS A 46 16.53 -30.80 3.61
CA LYS A 46 16.70 -32.24 3.32
C LYS A 46 15.80 -33.12 4.18
N GLY A 47 15.14 -32.54 5.17
CA GLY A 47 14.30 -33.26 6.13
C GLY A 47 15.02 -33.67 7.43
N ASP A 48 16.28 -33.25 7.60
CA ASP A 48 17.08 -33.58 8.75
C ASP A 48 16.79 -32.67 9.94
N LEU A 49 16.80 -33.23 11.16
CA LEU A 49 16.66 -32.47 12.40
C LEU A 49 18.03 -31.90 12.81
N VAL A 50 18.23 -30.60 12.61
CA VAL A 50 19.49 -29.92 12.86
C VAL A 50 19.33 -28.75 13.83
N SER A 51 20.42 -28.23 14.38
CA SER A 51 20.40 -26.98 15.16
C SER A 51 20.21 -25.78 14.24
N LEU A 52 19.55 -24.73 14.75
CA LEU A 52 19.37 -23.47 14.04
C LEU A 52 20.70 -22.70 13.98
N ILE A 53 21.52 -23.02 12.99
CA ILE A 53 22.70 -22.20 12.68
C ILE A 53 22.23 -21.06 11.80
N MET A 54 22.34 -19.82 12.30
CA MET A 54 21.90 -18.63 11.57
C MET A 54 22.72 -18.48 10.28
N ASN A 55 22.01 -18.25 9.17
CA ASN A 55 22.64 -17.81 7.93
C ASN A 55 22.81 -16.27 7.94
N LYS A 56 23.55 -15.73 6.98
CA LYS A 56 23.86 -14.29 6.90
C LYS A 56 22.62 -13.38 6.97
N SER A 57 21.49 -13.76 6.34
CA SER A 57 20.26 -12.97 6.42
C SER A 57 19.64 -12.98 7.81
N GLN A 58 19.73 -14.12 8.48
CA GLN A 58 19.24 -14.29 9.84
C GLN A 58 20.13 -13.53 10.85
N GLU A 59 21.45 -13.57 10.67
CA GLU A 59 22.41 -12.79 11.48
C GLU A 59 22.13 -11.29 11.38
N MET A 60 21.95 -10.76 10.17
CA MET A 60 21.62 -9.34 9.94
C MET A 60 20.34 -8.91 10.68
N VAL A 61 19.29 -9.73 10.63
CA VAL A 61 18.02 -9.44 11.33
C VAL A 61 18.20 -9.58 12.85
N PHE A 62 18.90 -10.61 13.29
CA PHE A 62 19.15 -10.86 14.71
C PHE A 62 19.93 -9.69 15.34
N GLU A 63 21.01 -9.23 14.71
CA GLU A 63 21.80 -8.08 15.17
C GLU A 63 20.96 -6.80 15.34
N LYS A 64 20.04 -6.52 14.40
CA LYS A 64 19.12 -5.36 14.53
C LYS A 64 18.18 -5.50 15.73
N ILE A 65 17.65 -6.69 15.97
CA ILE A 65 16.78 -6.96 17.13
C ILE A 65 17.58 -6.79 18.43
N ILE A 66 18.80 -7.32 18.49
CA ILE A 66 19.68 -7.15 19.65
C ILE A 66 20.02 -5.69 19.87
N HIS A 67 20.37 -4.97 18.81
CA HIS A 67 20.68 -3.54 18.89
C HIS A 67 19.53 -2.69 19.45
N ALA A 68 18.29 -2.96 19.04
CA ALA A 68 17.12 -2.29 19.62
C ALA A 68 16.95 -2.59 21.12
N ARG A 69 17.19 -3.83 21.52
CA ARG A 69 17.15 -4.24 22.93
C ARG A 69 18.27 -3.59 23.76
N ASP A 70 19.48 -3.51 23.24
CA ASP A 70 20.63 -2.85 23.90
C ASP A 70 20.39 -1.35 24.09
N LYS A 71 19.77 -0.72 23.11
CA LYS A 71 19.36 0.70 23.18
C LYS A 71 18.13 0.93 24.08
N GLN A 72 17.50 -0.13 24.56
CA GLN A 72 16.28 -0.08 25.33
C GLN A 72 15.14 0.70 24.61
N VAL A 73 14.97 0.43 23.31
CA VAL A 73 13.88 0.98 22.51
C VAL A 73 12.93 -0.13 22.04
N PRO A 74 11.64 0.16 21.83
CA PRO A 74 10.71 -0.81 21.27
C PRO A 74 11.18 -1.29 19.89
N ALA A 75 11.31 -2.60 19.70
CA ALA A 75 11.73 -3.18 18.42
C ALA A 75 10.55 -3.15 17.43
N ARG A 76 10.64 -2.33 16.40
CA ARG A 76 9.61 -2.18 15.36
C ARG A 76 10.28 -2.31 14.00
N PHE A 77 10.03 -3.42 13.31
CA PHE A 77 10.68 -3.72 12.04
C PHE A 77 9.67 -4.05 10.96
N ILE A 78 9.98 -3.61 9.73
CA ILE A 78 9.32 -4.08 8.51
C ILE A 78 10.37 -4.69 7.58
N CYS A 79 10.18 -5.96 7.21
CA CYS A 79 11.14 -6.74 6.44
C CYS A 79 10.58 -7.09 5.06
N LEU A 80 11.11 -6.45 4.02
CA LEU A 80 10.91 -6.85 2.63
C LEU A 80 12.00 -7.85 2.27
N LYS A 81 11.62 -9.06 1.92
CA LYS A 81 12.56 -10.17 1.76
C LYS A 81 12.35 -10.97 0.48
N ALA A 82 13.40 -11.57 -0.03
CA ALA A 82 13.28 -12.67 -0.96
C ALA A 82 12.76 -13.94 -0.27
N ARG A 83 12.18 -14.85 -1.05
CA ARG A 83 11.70 -16.15 -0.53
C ARG A 83 12.82 -17.00 0.04
N GLN A 84 12.49 -17.85 1.00
CA GLN A 84 13.32 -18.93 1.56
C GLN A 84 14.61 -18.47 2.27
N LEU A 85 14.67 -17.26 2.78
CA LEU A 85 15.79 -16.76 3.59
C LEU A 85 15.76 -17.24 5.06
N GLY A 86 14.70 -17.96 5.49
CA GLY A 86 14.59 -18.52 6.84
C GLY A 86 14.19 -17.49 7.91
N ILE A 87 13.70 -16.31 7.54
CA ILE A 87 13.37 -15.23 8.47
C ILE A 87 12.22 -15.62 9.41
N SER A 88 11.14 -16.23 8.88
CA SER A 88 10.01 -16.69 9.72
C SER A 88 10.47 -17.71 10.76
N THR A 89 11.44 -18.58 10.44
CA THR A 89 12.05 -19.53 11.37
C THR A 89 12.84 -18.82 12.47
N LEU A 90 13.63 -17.81 12.10
CA LEU A 90 14.38 -17.01 13.06
C LEU A 90 13.46 -16.27 14.03
N ILE A 91 12.46 -15.57 13.52
CA ILE A 91 11.53 -14.77 14.35
C ILE A 91 10.72 -15.69 15.28
N ALA A 92 10.25 -16.85 14.78
CA ALA A 92 9.60 -17.85 15.62
C ALA A 92 10.54 -18.35 16.75
N GLY A 93 11.83 -18.59 16.42
CA GLY A 93 12.85 -18.99 17.41
C GLY A 93 13.12 -17.91 18.45
N ILE A 94 13.23 -16.65 18.04
CA ILE A 94 13.44 -15.51 18.95
C ILE A 94 12.24 -15.35 19.89
N ILE A 95 11.01 -15.34 19.36
CA ILE A 95 9.80 -15.22 20.19
C ILE A 95 9.70 -16.40 21.16
N PHE A 96 9.95 -17.63 20.69
CA PHE A 96 9.98 -18.80 21.54
C PHE A 96 11.02 -18.67 22.67
N ALA A 97 12.24 -18.23 22.35
CA ALA A 97 13.29 -18.02 23.35
C ALA A 97 12.85 -16.96 24.38
N LEU A 98 12.31 -15.83 23.93
CA LEU A 98 11.88 -14.74 24.81
C LEU A 98 10.74 -15.14 25.76
N ILE A 99 9.73 -15.86 25.27
CA ILE A 99 8.64 -16.36 26.15
C ILE A 99 9.08 -17.49 27.07
N THR A 100 10.16 -18.20 26.74
CA THR A 100 10.70 -19.30 27.54
C THR A 100 11.67 -18.81 28.62
N LEU A 101 12.50 -17.82 28.27
CA LEU A 101 13.48 -17.24 29.19
C LEU A 101 12.84 -16.25 30.18
N PHE A 102 11.77 -15.55 29.78
CA PHE A 102 11.12 -14.53 30.59
C PHE A 102 9.68 -14.92 30.94
N SER A 103 9.34 -14.80 32.22
CA SER A 103 7.98 -15.04 32.69
C SER A 103 7.03 -13.89 32.32
N ARG A 104 5.75 -14.22 32.17
CA ARG A 104 4.67 -13.25 31.87
C ARG A 104 4.90 -12.48 30.57
N ARG A 105 5.39 -13.18 29.54
CA ARG A 105 5.55 -12.66 28.19
C ARG A 105 4.58 -13.34 27.24
N PHE A 106 3.91 -12.55 26.41
CA PHE A 106 2.86 -13.01 25.51
C PHE A 106 3.28 -12.75 24.07
N GLY A 107 3.31 -13.81 23.28
CA GLY A 107 3.63 -13.77 21.85
C GLY A 107 2.39 -13.97 20.98
N LEU A 108 2.38 -13.36 19.81
CA LEU A 108 1.39 -13.57 18.75
C LEU A 108 2.12 -13.84 17.43
N VAL A 109 1.67 -14.88 16.72
CA VAL A 109 1.97 -15.08 15.30
C VAL A 109 0.69 -14.85 14.52
N ALA A 110 0.70 -13.84 13.65
CA ALA A 110 -0.39 -13.53 12.73
C ALA A 110 0.08 -13.78 11.29
N ALA A 111 -0.69 -14.52 10.50
CA ALA A 111 -0.37 -14.80 9.11
C ALA A 111 -1.59 -14.59 8.20
N HIS A 112 -1.34 -14.54 6.87
CA HIS A 112 -2.41 -14.39 5.87
C HIS A 112 -3.45 -15.53 5.91
N SER A 113 -3.04 -16.72 6.36
CA SER A 113 -3.93 -17.88 6.47
C SER A 113 -3.67 -18.65 7.75
N LEU A 114 -4.70 -19.37 8.23
CA LEU A 114 -4.58 -20.22 9.43
C LEU A 114 -3.58 -21.37 9.21
N SER A 115 -3.47 -21.89 7.99
CA SER A 115 -2.48 -22.92 7.65
C SER A 115 -1.05 -22.39 7.74
N GLY A 116 -0.80 -21.16 7.25
CA GLY A 116 0.48 -20.47 7.39
C GLY A 116 0.86 -20.24 8.86
N ALA A 117 -0.08 -19.73 9.66
CA ALA A 117 0.13 -19.53 11.10
C ALA A 117 0.44 -20.84 11.83
N ARG A 118 -0.29 -21.93 11.52
CA ARG A 118 -0.03 -23.27 12.08
C ARG A 118 1.33 -23.83 11.69
N SER A 119 1.79 -23.59 10.47
CA SER A 119 3.12 -24.02 10.02
C SER A 119 4.23 -23.36 10.85
N ILE A 120 4.12 -22.05 11.13
CA ILE A 120 5.05 -21.36 12.01
C ILE A 120 4.94 -21.88 13.46
N PHE A 121 3.72 -22.14 13.93
CA PHE A 121 3.49 -22.64 15.27
C PHE A 121 4.04 -24.06 15.47
N ALA A 122 3.99 -24.92 14.45
CA ALA A 122 4.58 -26.25 14.49
C ALA A 122 6.11 -26.20 14.70
N MET A 123 6.80 -25.14 14.22
CA MET A 123 8.21 -24.91 14.56
C MET A 123 8.36 -24.65 16.06
N THR A 124 7.52 -23.82 16.65
CA THR A 124 7.53 -23.52 18.09
C THR A 124 7.29 -24.77 18.94
N GLN A 125 6.35 -25.61 18.54
CA GLN A 125 6.10 -26.89 19.23
C GLN A 125 7.31 -27.82 19.16
N ARG A 126 8.02 -27.86 18.03
CA ARG A 126 9.27 -28.58 17.86
C ARG A 126 10.38 -28.01 18.72
N PHE A 127 10.53 -26.68 18.79
CA PHE A 127 11.48 -26.03 19.68
C PHE A 127 11.25 -26.47 21.12
N TYR A 128 10.00 -26.42 21.60
CA TYR A 128 9.67 -26.84 22.93
C TYR A 128 10.00 -28.31 23.15
N ALA A 129 9.67 -29.20 22.20
CA ALA A 129 9.92 -30.64 22.33
C ALA A 129 11.41 -30.99 22.53
N HIS A 130 12.30 -30.18 21.92
CA HIS A 130 13.77 -30.39 21.95
C HIS A 130 14.53 -29.40 22.85
N THR A 131 13.83 -28.59 23.65
CA THR A 131 14.48 -27.75 24.66
C THR A 131 14.92 -28.60 25.85
N ASP A 132 16.12 -28.31 26.40
CA ASP A 132 16.65 -28.99 27.57
C ASP A 132 15.70 -28.87 28.77
N GLU A 133 15.49 -29.96 29.51
CA GLU A 133 14.56 -30.01 30.63
C GLU A 133 14.84 -28.95 31.71
N GLN A 134 16.08 -28.52 31.86
CA GLN A 134 16.48 -27.49 32.83
C GLN A 134 15.94 -26.10 32.48
N ASN A 135 15.72 -25.83 31.17
CA ASN A 135 15.27 -24.55 30.64
C ASN A 135 13.80 -24.58 30.19
N LYS A 136 13.09 -25.68 30.42
CA LYS A 136 11.78 -25.96 29.89
C LYS A 136 10.68 -25.64 30.90
N PRO A 137 9.91 -24.55 30.76
CA PRO A 137 8.79 -24.30 31.64
C PRO A 137 7.70 -25.39 31.50
N LEU A 138 6.98 -25.66 32.59
CA LEU A 138 5.86 -26.58 32.55
C LEU A 138 4.73 -26.03 31.67
N ILE A 139 4.12 -26.91 30.88
CA ILE A 139 2.97 -26.55 30.03
C ILE A 139 1.68 -26.60 30.85
N ALA A 140 0.88 -25.53 30.74
CA ALA A 140 -0.52 -25.50 31.16
C ALA A 140 -1.45 -25.87 29.99
N LYS A 141 -1.13 -25.42 28.76
CA LYS A 141 -1.92 -25.68 27.57
C LYS A 141 -1.03 -25.76 26.33
N ASN A 142 -1.24 -26.81 25.52
CA ASN A 142 -0.61 -26.96 24.22
C ASN A 142 -1.63 -27.55 23.23
N ASN A 143 -2.09 -26.74 22.30
CA ASN A 143 -3.06 -27.17 21.29
C ASN A 143 -2.67 -26.58 19.92
N ALA A 144 -3.55 -26.66 18.93
CA ALA A 144 -3.28 -26.18 17.57
C ALA A 144 -3.13 -24.63 17.42
N ARG A 145 -3.44 -23.85 18.49
CA ARG A 145 -3.46 -22.38 18.44
C ARG A 145 -2.71 -21.69 19.57
N LYS A 146 -2.42 -22.39 20.67
CA LYS A 146 -1.81 -21.78 21.86
C LYS A 146 -0.87 -22.74 22.56
N LEU A 147 0.32 -22.25 22.87
CA LEU A 147 1.26 -22.80 23.85
C LEU A 147 1.24 -21.88 25.07
N GLU A 148 0.92 -22.40 26.24
CA GLU A 148 0.83 -21.65 27.49
C GLU A 148 1.60 -22.36 28.59
N TYR A 149 2.43 -21.63 29.30
CA TYR A 149 3.20 -22.16 30.42
C TYR A 149 2.45 -21.99 31.73
N ALA A 150 2.58 -23.00 32.58
CA ALA A 150 1.97 -23.03 33.89
C ALA A 150 2.59 -22.02 34.87
N ALA A 151 1.95 -21.84 36.01
CA ALA A 151 2.51 -21.10 37.13
C ALA A 151 3.89 -21.65 37.53
N PRO A 152 4.82 -20.80 37.94
CA PRO A 152 4.73 -19.32 38.09
C PRO A 152 5.13 -18.54 36.81
N HIS A 153 5.35 -19.22 35.68
CA HIS A 153 5.87 -18.63 34.46
C HIS A 153 4.84 -17.79 33.72
N TYR A 154 3.63 -18.34 33.47
CA TYR A 154 2.48 -17.66 32.85
C TYR A 154 2.70 -17.06 31.46
N SER A 155 3.81 -17.34 30.77
CA SER A 155 4.02 -16.87 29.39
C SER A 155 3.22 -17.72 28.40
N SER A 156 2.88 -17.15 27.25
CA SER A 156 2.20 -17.88 26.20
C SER A 156 2.53 -17.37 24.80
N LEU A 157 2.39 -18.26 23.81
CA LEU A 157 2.37 -17.93 22.39
C LEU A 157 1.05 -18.40 21.81
N GLN A 158 0.39 -17.52 21.06
CA GLN A 158 -0.80 -17.89 20.29
C GLN A 158 -0.60 -17.58 18.80
N VAL A 159 -1.37 -18.28 17.97
CA VAL A 159 -1.39 -18.07 16.53
C VAL A 159 -2.80 -17.74 16.05
N ASP A 160 -2.88 -16.84 15.11
CA ASP A 160 -4.14 -16.42 14.51
C ASP A 160 -3.91 -16.00 13.04
N THR A 161 -4.96 -15.60 12.36
CA THR A 161 -4.94 -15.13 10.98
C THR A 161 -5.49 -13.72 10.88
N ALA A 162 -4.96 -12.95 9.92
CA ALA A 162 -5.45 -11.61 9.61
C ALA A 162 -6.92 -11.60 9.11
N ALA A 163 -7.44 -12.73 8.66
CA ALA A 163 -8.87 -12.87 8.35
C ALA A 163 -9.79 -12.87 9.58
N ASN A 164 -9.22 -12.97 10.80
CA ASN A 164 -10.00 -12.91 12.04
C ASN A 164 -10.26 -11.44 12.44
N PRO A 165 -11.51 -10.95 12.40
CA PRO A 165 -11.83 -9.55 12.72
C PRO A 165 -11.60 -9.19 14.20
N THR A 166 -11.40 -10.19 15.05
CA THR A 166 -11.09 -10.02 16.48
C THR A 166 -9.61 -10.22 16.81
N LEU A 167 -8.75 -10.31 15.78
CA LEU A 167 -7.30 -10.48 15.95
C LEU A 167 -6.76 -9.46 16.97
N ALA A 168 -6.01 -9.94 17.95
CA ALA A 168 -5.36 -9.15 19.00
C ALA A 168 -6.28 -8.34 19.93
N ARG A 169 -7.60 -8.31 19.72
CA ARG A 169 -8.53 -7.54 20.57
C ARG A 169 -8.66 -8.16 21.96
N GLY A 170 -8.64 -7.32 22.99
CA GLY A 170 -8.79 -7.73 24.39
C GLY A 170 -7.57 -8.46 24.96
N SER A 171 -6.42 -8.43 24.29
CA SER A 171 -5.18 -9.05 24.72
C SER A 171 -4.03 -8.04 24.65
N THR A 172 -2.97 -8.29 25.42
CA THR A 172 -1.70 -7.55 25.34
C THR A 172 -0.63 -8.50 24.86
N PHE A 173 0.15 -8.10 23.84
CA PHE A 173 1.25 -8.88 23.30
C PHE A 173 2.57 -8.12 23.45
N HIS A 174 3.59 -8.84 23.87
CA HIS A 174 4.95 -8.30 23.96
C HIS A 174 5.70 -8.53 22.65
N TYR A 175 5.48 -9.65 22.01
CA TYR A 175 6.20 -10.04 20.79
C TYR A 175 5.22 -10.46 19.72
N VAL A 176 5.24 -9.78 18.58
CA VAL A 176 4.35 -10.06 17.46
C VAL A 176 5.17 -10.36 16.21
N HIS A 177 4.84 -11.49 15.58
CA HIS A 177 5.30 -11.85 14.25
C HIS A 177 4.13 -11.77 13.27
N ALA A 178 4.12 -10.76 12.43
CA ALA A 178 3.17 -10.57 11.35
C ALA A 178 3.80 -11.05 10.04
N SER A 179 3.36 -12.24 9.57
CA SER A 179 3.97 -12.94 8.45
C SER A 179 3.13 -12.82 7.18
N GLU A 180 3.80 -12.57 6.04
CA GLU A 180 3.22 -12.39 4.71
C GLU A 180 2.15 -11.30 4.65
N VAL A 181 2.47 -10.13 5.24
CA VAL A 181 1.54 -8.99 5.43
C VAL A 181 1.02 -8.42 4.13
N ALA A 182 1.80 -8.45 3.05
CA ALA A 182 1.36 -8.00 1.73
C ALA A 182 0.16 -8.80 1.16
N PHE A 183 -0.13 -9.97 1.74
CA PHE A 183 -1.21 -10.88 1.32
C PHE A 183 -2.38 -10.92 2.32
N TRP A 184 -2.42 -10.02 3.29
CA TRP A 184 -3.47 -10.02 4.31
C TRP A 184 -4.78 -9.46 3.78
N ASP A 185 -5.86 -10.19 4.06
CA ASP A 185 -7.21 -9.66 4.06
C ASP A 185 -7.40 -8.77 5.29
N HIS A 186 -8.14 -7.67 5.19
CA HIS A 186 -8.38 -6.73 6.30
C HIS A 186 -7.09 -6.23 6.99
N ALA A 187 -6.06 -5.94 6.17
CA ALA A 187 -4.72 -5.65 6.65
C ALA A 187 -4.67 -4.42 7.58
N GLU A 188 -5.45 -3.37 7.27
CA GLU A 188 -5.49 -2.12 8.04
C GLU A 188 -6.05 -2.33 9.45
N GLU A 189 -7.18 -3.00 9.57
CA GLU A 189 -7.83 -3.30 10.85
C GLU A 189 -6.96 -4.22 11.70
N SER A 190 -6.34 -5.21 11.07
CA SER A 190 -5.45 -6.15 11.75
C SER A 190 -4.18 -5.47 12.26
N ALA A 191 -3.57 -4.60 11.45
CA ALA A 191 -2.39 -3.84 11.87
C ALA A 191 -2.71 -2.84 12.99
N LEU A 192 -3.85 -2.15 12.89
CA LEU A 192 -4.32 -1.25 13.95
C LEU A 192 -4.49 -2.02 15.28
N ALA A 193 -5.16 -3.17 15.24
CA ALA A 193 -5.39 -4.00 16.42
C ALA A 193 -4.06 -4.50 17.03
N ILE A 194 -3.10 -4.95 16.22
CA ILE A 194 -1.78 -5.37 16.68
C ILE A 194 -1.03 -4.21 17.34
N ASN A 195 -1.02 -3.03 16.71
CA ASN A 195 -0.31 -1.86 17.26
C ASN A 195 -0.93 -1.41 18.59
N GLN A 196 -2.26 -1.46 18.73
CA GLN A 196 -2.94 -1.12 20.00
C GLN A 196 -2.71 -2.18 21.09
N ALA A 197 -2.58 -3.47 20.70
CA ALA A 197 -2.34 -4.57 21.63
C ALA A 197 -0.87 -4.67 22.10
N THR A 198 0.06 -3.93 21.46
CA THR A 198 1.49 -4.01 21.77
C THR A 198 1.96 -2.74 22.46
N PRO A 199 2.36 -2.81 23.75
CA PRO A 199 2.83 -1.64 24.50
C PRO A 199 4.08 -1.00 23.87
N GLN A 200 4.23 0.31 24.07
CA GLN A 200 5.44 1.05 23.69
C GLN A 200 6.49 0.92 24.80
N HIS A 201 7.07 -0.26 24.91
CA HIS A 201 8.07 -0.61 25.93
C HIS A 201 9.27 -1.28 25.26
N TRP A 202 10.47 -1.07 25.78
CA TRP A 202 11.71 -1.58 25.19
C TRP A 202 11.73 -3.12 25.05
N ASP A 203 11.07 -3.86 25.97
CA ASP A 203 10.94 -5.32 25.90
C ASP A 203 9.70 -5.72 25.11
N THR A 204 9.47 -5.08 23.97
CA THR A 204 8.41 -5.44 23.02
C THR A 204 8.95 -5.44 21.59
N MET A 205 8.41 -6.32 20.75
CA MET A 205 8.78 -6.44 19.36
C MET A 205 7.56 -6.61 18.47
N VAL A 206 7.48 -5.85 17.39
CA VAL A 206 6.58 -6.13 16.28
C VAL A 206 7.42 -6.27 15.01
N PHE A 207 7.37 -7.44 14.42
CA PHE A 207 8.11 -7.79 13.22
C PHE A 207 7.14 -8.07 12.08
N TRP A 208 7.03 -7.12 11.14
CA TRP A 208 6.25 -7.23 9.93
C TRP A 208 7.13 -7.80 8.82
N GLU A 209 6.73 -8.89 8.18
CA GLU A 209 7.51 -9.44 7.07
C GLU A 209 6.65 -9.87 5.90
N SER A 210 7.17 -9.70 4.69
CA SER A 210 6.55 -10.21 3.47
C SER A 210 7.54 -10.26 2.30
N THR A 211 7.24 -11.08 1.27
CA THR A 211 7.58 -10.74 -0.10
C THR A 211 6.64 -9.64 -0.57
N ALA A 212 6.98 -8.95 -1.66
CA ALA A 212 6.08 -7.94 -2.21
C ALA A 212 4.83 -8.57 -2.85
N ASN A 213 3.76 -7.81 -2.93
CA ASN A 213 2.53 -8.19 -3.63
C ASN A 213 1.91 -6.97 -4.34
N GLY A 214 2.64 -6.40 -5.29
CA GLY A 214 2.26 -5.16 -5.98
C GLY A 214 2.38 -3.92 -5.10
N ILE A 215 1.85 -2.80 -5.59
CA ILE A 215 1.87 -1.50 -4.89
C ILE A 215 0.55 -1.21 -4.17
N ASN A 216 0.55 -0.17 -3.33
CA ASN A 216 -0.62 0.41 -2.64
C ASN A 216 -1.33 -0.48 -1.60
N ASN A 217 -0.92 -1.73 -1.37
CA ASN A 217 -1.37 -2.48 -0.20
C ASN A 217 -0.74 -1.92 1.10
N LEU A 218 -1.25 -2.34 2.25
CA LEU A 218 -0.75 -1.87 3.55
C LEU A 218 0.77 -2.05 3.68
N PHE A 219 1.30 -3.24 3.32
CA PHE A 219 2.72 -3.54 3.46
C PHE A 219 3.59 -2.58 2.63
N HIS A 220 3.18 -2.28 1.38
CA HIS A 220 3.88 -1.32 0.54
C HIS A 220 3.86 0.09 1.14
N ARG A 221 2.68 0.57 1.62
CA ARG A 221 2.60 1.89 2.26
C ARG A 221 3.45 1.98 3.53
N MET A 222 3.41 0.94 4.38
CA MET A 222 4.26 0.86 5.59
C MET A 222 5.74 0.84 5.22
N TRP A 223 6.12 0.10 4.16
CA TRP A 223 7.48 0.04 3.66
C TRP A 223 7.98 1.42 3.22
N ILE A 224 7.22 2.11 2.37
CA ILE A 224 7.59 3.45 1.89
C ILE A 224 7.69 4.47 3.04
N ALA A 225 6.74 4.46 3.98
CA ALA A 225 6.78 5.33 5.15
C ALA A 225 8.01 5.06 6.03
N ALA A 226 8.38 3.79 6.20
CA ALA A 226 9.58 3.40 6.94
C ALA A 226 10.88 3.81 6.21
N GLU A 227 10.97 3.59 4.89
CA GLU A 227 12.12 4.05 4.08
C GLU A 227 12.33 5.56 4.14
N ARG A 228 11.25 6.32 4.27
CA ARG A 228 11.29 7.79 4.39
C ARG A 228 11.56 8.29 5.81
N GLY A 229 11.60 7.39 6.80
CA GLY A 229 11.72 7.78 8.22
C GLY A 229 10.48 8.50 8.77
N GLU A 230 9.31 8.34 8.14
CA GLU A 230 8.04 8.94 8.57
C GLU A 230 7.43 8.19 9.77
N THR A 231 7.96 7.01 10.10
CA THR A 231 7.51 6.18 11.21
C THR A 231 8.68 5.69 12.05
N ALA A 232 8.42 5.26 13.29
CA ALA A 232 9.42 4.63 14.15
C ALA A 232 9.76 3.18 13.75
N THR A 233 9.18 2.67 12.65
CA THR A 233 9.45 1.32 12.14
C THR A 233 10.70 1.33 11.28
N GLU A 234 11.67 0.47 11.61
CA GLU A 234 12.92 0.34 10.86
C GLU A 234 12.74 -0.60 9.66
N PRO A 235 13.07 -0.19 8.42
CA PRO A 235 13.01 -1.04 7.25
C PRO A 235 14.22 -1.97 7.18
N ILE A 236 13.96 -3.23 6.80
CA ILE A 236 14.98 -4.25 6.54
C ILE A 236 14.73 -4.82 5.15
N PHE A 237 15.65 -4.58 4.23
CA PHE A 237 15.61 -5.19 2.89
C PHE A 237 16.59 -6.35 2.80
N LEU A 238 16.10 -7.53 2.40
CA LEU A 238 16.91 -8.73 2.23
C LEU A 238 16.85 -9.17 0.76
N SER A 239 17.84 -8.72 0.01
CA SER A 239 17.98 -9.07 -1.41
C SER A 239 18.43 -10.52 -1.59
N TRP A 240 17.92 -11.20 -2.60
CA TRP A 240 18.39 -12.53 -2.94
C TRP A 240 19.87 -12.54 -3.35
N LYS A 241 20.34 -11.49 -4.02
CA LYS A 241 21.70 -11.42 -4.57
C LYS A 241 22.82 -11.37 -3.50
N ASP A 242 22.45 -11.00 -2.26
CA ASP A 242 23.43 -10.86 -1.17
C ASP A 242 23.79 -12.22 -0.53
N PHE A 243 23.14 -13.31 -0.98
CA PHE A 243 23.33 -14.62 -0.39
C PHE A 243 23.85 -15.64 -1.40
N PRO A 244 24.98 -16.33 -1.10
CA PRO A 244 25.64 -17.26 -2.03
C PRO A 244 24.76 -18.43 -2.51
N THR A 245 23.71 -18.77 -1.78
CA THR A 245 22.79 -19.86 -2.14
C THR A 245 21.98 -19.57 -3.40
N TYR A 246 21.93 -18.32 -3.85
CA TYR A 246 21.24 -17.89 -5.07
C TYR A 246 22.25 -17.67 -6.22
N SER A 247 23.08 -18.66 -6.46
CA SER A 247 24.09 -18.67 -7.50
C SER A 247 24.09 -20.03 -8.20
N LEU A 248 24.21 -20.05 -9.51
CA LEU A 248 24.23 -21.26 -10.33
C LEU A 248 25.27 -21.10 -11.43
N PRO A 249 26.34 -21.89 -11.41
CA PRO A 249 27.32 -21.90 -12.50
C PRO A 249 26.65 -22.19 -13.84
N PRO A 250 26.86 -21.38 -14.89
CA PRO A 250 26.32 -21.67 -16.21
C PRO A 250 27.04 -22.87 -16.83
N ALA A 251 26.29 -23.77 -17.47
CA ALA A 251 26.86 -24.94 -18.18
C ALA A 251 27.83 -24.53 -19.31
N GLN A 252 27.66 -23.35 -19.87
CA GLN A 252 28.53 -22.67 -20.82
C GLN A 252 28.66 -21.20 -20.45
N PRO A 253 29.79 -20.50 -20.78
CA PRO A 253 29.91 -19.08 -20.53
C PRO A 253 28.70 -18.30 -21.07
N LEU A 254 28.15 -17.41 -20.23
CA LEU A 254 27.07 -16.52 -20.66
C LEU A 254 27.63 -15.51 -21.68
N VAL A 255 27.36 -15.75 -22.97
CA VAL A 255 27.79 -14.85 -24.03
C VAL A 255 26.84 -13.66 -24.08
N LYS A 256 27.34 -12.45 -23.92
CA LYS A 256 26.53 -11.19 -23.89
C LYS A 256 25.63 -11.05 -25.14
N THR A 257 26.00 -11.61 -26.27
CA THR A 257 25.21 -11.60 -27.52
C THR A 257 23.99 -12.51 -27.48
N ARG A 258 23.94 -13.50 -26.57
CA ARG A 258 22.81 -14.44 -26.42
C ARG A 258 21.80 -14.01 -25.37
N LEU A 259 22.13 -12.97 -24.55
CA LEU A 259 21.22 -12.42 -23.57
C LEU A 259 20.23 -11.47 -24.26
N THR A 260 18.97 -11.52 -23.82
CA THR A 260 17.96 -10.54 -24.23
C THR A 260 18.31 -9.14 -23.72
N THR A 261 17.75 -8.11 -24.33
CA THR A 261 17.94 -6.71 -23.86
C THR A 261 17.57 -6.58 -22.40
N ARG A 262 16.44 -7.14 -21.98
CA ARG A 262 15.96 -7.09 -20.58
C ARG A 262 16.89 -7.83 -19.61
N GLU A 263 17.50 -8.94 -20.01
CA GLU A 263 18.48 -9.67 -19.19
C GLU A 263 19.77 -8.86 -18.98
N LYS A 264 20.22 -8.15 -20.02
CA LYS A 264 21.39 -7.27 -19.94
C LYS A 264 21.12 -6.07 -19.02
N GLU A 265 19.97 -5.43 -19.20
CA GLU A 265 19.53 -4.31 -18.37
C GLU A 265 19.41 -4.73 -16.90
N TYR A 266 18.75 -5.87 -16.63
CA TYR A 266 18.61 -6.38 -15.28
C TYR A 266 19.98 -6.68 -14.63
N ALA A 267 20.88 -7.34 -15.37
CA ALA A 267 22.23 -7.61 -14.87
C ALA A 267 22.99 -6.33 -14.50
N SER A 268 22.82 -5.27 -15.30
CA SER A 268 23.46 -3.97 -15.06
C SER A 268 22.84 -3.23 -13.87
N ILE A 269 21.49 -3.16 -13.80
CA ILE A 269 20.77 -2.44 -12.73
C ILE A 269 20.99 -3.11 -11.37
N ALA A 270 20.98 -4.44 -11.35
CA ALA A 270 21.12 -5.22 -10.12
C ALA A 270 22.58 -5.55 -9.79
N ASP A 271 23.53 -5.19 -10.62
CA ASP A 271 24.98 -5.49 -10.47
C ASP A 271 25.24 -6.99 -10.24
N LEU A 272 24.81 -7.82 -11.18
CA LEU A 272 24.86 -9.29 -11.06
C LEU A 272 26.09 -9.88 -11.77
N GLY A 273 26.76 -10.79 -11.07
CA GLY A 273 27.74 -11.66 -11.66
C GLY A 273 27.11 -12.75 -12.58
N PRO A 274 27.93 -13.44 -13.43
CA PRO A 274 27.43 -14.43 -14.37
C PRO A 274 26.64 -15.57 -13.72
N GLU A 275 27.06 -16.05 -12.57
CA GLU A 275 26.42 -17.15 -11.84
C GLU A 275 25.08 -16.73 -11.25
N GLN A 276 25.00 -15.50 -10.70
CA GLN A 276 23.76 -14.91 -10.19
C GLN A 276 22.77 -14.67 -11.32
N LEU A 277 23.22 -14.10 -12.45
CA LEU A 277 22.36 -13.88 -13.62
C LEU A 277 21.84 -15.20 -14.17
N ASN A 278 22.68 -16.23 -14.25
CA ASN A 278 22.24 -17.55 -14.68
C ASN A 278 21.18 -18.12 -13.73
N TRP A 279 21.40 -18.01 -12.41
CA TRP A 279 20.42 -18.42 -11.41
C TRP A 279 19.09 -17.68 -11.59
N ALA A 280 19.14 -16.36 -11.76
CA ALA A 280 17.94 -15.53 -11.95
C ALA A 280 17.14 -15.95 -13.21
N ILE A 281 17.84 -16.15 -14.33
CA ILE A 281 17.21 -16.60 -15.59
C ILE A 281 16.56 -17.98 -15.43
N GLN A 282 17.25 -18.95 -14.81
CA GLN A 282 16.71 -20.29 -14.59
C GLN A 282 15.53 -20.28 -13.60
N THR A 283 15.64 -19.54 -12.52
CA THR A 283 14.56 -19.41 -11.52
C THR A 283 13.33 -18.73 -12.10
N ARG A 284 13.53 -17.65 -12.88
CA ARG A 284 12.44 -16.99 -13.60
C ARG A 284 11.68 -17.99 -14.48
N LYS A 285 12.40 -18.75 -15.32
CA LYS A 285 11.80 -19.71 -16.25
C LYS A 285 11.09 -20.86 -15.53
N ASN A 286 11.74 -21.44 -14.52
CA ASN A 286 11.28 -22.68 -13.92
C ASN A 286 10.27 -22.47 -12.77
N GLN A 287 10.36 -21.37 -12.03
CA GLN A 287 9.60 -21.13 -10.81
C GLN A 287 8.67 -19.92 -10.90
N CYS A 288 8.94 -18.96 -11.79
CA CYS A 288 8.18 -17.72 -11.90
C CYS A 288 7.41 -17.61 -13.24
N GLN A 289 7.07 -18.73 -13.87
CA GLN A 289 6.28 -18.79 -15.11
C GLN A 289 6.86 -17.92 -16.23
N ASP A 290 8.18 -17.87 -16.35
CA ASP A 290 8.96 -17.04 -17.29
C ASP A 290 8.66 -15.52 -17.21
N SER A 291 8.15 -15.06 -16.07
CA SER A 291 7.80 -13.65 -15.80
C SER A 291 8.84 -12.97 -14.93
N TRP A 292 9.42 -11.86 -15.42
CA TRP A 292 10.31 -11.02 -14.64
C TRP A 292 9.58 -10.36 -13.47
N ASP A 293 8.32 -9.99 -13.64
CA ASP A 293 7.55 -9.32 -12.60
C ASP A 293 7.30 -10.26 -11.41
N LYS A 294 6.93 -11.53 -11.69
CA LYS A 294 6.83 -12.57 -10.64
C LYS A 294 8.19 -12.86 -10.01
N PHE A 295 9.25 -12.86 -10.80
CA PHE A 295 10.60 -13.05 -10.29
C PHE A 295 10.98 -11.91 -9.34
N HIS A 296 10.78 -10.65 -9.72
CA HIS A 296 11.09 -9.49 -8.90
C HIS A 296 10.25 -9.42 -7.61
N GLN A 297 9.00 -9.86 -7.68
CA GLN A 297 8.11 -9.96 -6.51
C GLN A 297 8.65 -10.98 -5.49
N GLU A 298 9.05 -12.16 -5.96
CA GLU A 298 9.48 -13.26 -5.11
C GLU A 298 10.97 -13.20 -4.72
N TYR A 299 11.78 -12.69 -5.64
CA TYR A 299 13.24 -12.59 -5.51
C TYR A 299 13.72 -11.19 -5.91
N PRO A 300 13.42 -10.14 -5.11
CA PRO A 300 13.87 -8.80 -5.42
C PRO A 300 15.38 -8.65 -5.24
N ALA A 301 16.06 -8.10 -6.27
CA ALA A 301 17.44 -7.67 -6.16
C ALA A 301 17.57 -6.26 -5.56
N LEU A 302 16.58 -5.41 -5.79
CA LEU A 302 16.43 -4.06 -5.26
C LEU A 302 15.02 -3.90 -4.72
N ALA A 303 14.85 -3.14 -3.64
CA ALA A 303 13.53 -2.87 -3.04
C ALA A 303 12.56 -2.21 -4.04
N SER A 304 13.08 -1.32 -4.90
CA SER A 304 12.30 -0.68 -5.96
C SER A 304 11.75 -1.64 -7.01
N LEU A 305 12.41 -2.78 -7.26
CA LEU A 305 11.96 -3.81 -8.19
C LEU A 305 10.95 -4.79 -7.56
N ALA A 306 10.95 -4.91 -6.23
CA ALA A 306 10.09 -5.85 -5.51
C ALA A 306 8.60 -5.60 -5.77
N PHE A 307 8.20 -4.35 -5.82
CA PHE A 307 6.83 -3.92 -6.03
C PHE A 307 6.48 -3.73 -7.50
N ALA A 308 7.29 -4.29 -8.43
CA ALA A 308 7.00 -4.29 -9.84
C ALA A 308 5.67 -5.01 -10.14
N PHE A 309 4.98 -4.54 -11.15
CA PHE A 309 3.62 -4.96 -11.47
C PHE A 309 3.56 -6.36 -12.07
N THR A 310 2.57 -7.15 -11.66
CA THR A 310 2.21 -8.42 -12.33
C THR A 310 1.43 -8.21 -13.63
N ALA A 311 1.08 -6.96 -13.98
CA ALA A 311 0.44 -6.57 -15.23
C ALA A 311 1.20 -5.37 -15.82
N THR A 312 1.10 -5.17 -17.13
CA THR A 312 1.79 -4.06 -17.80
C THR A 312 1.20 -2.73 -17.33
N PRO A 313 1.99 -1.83 -16.70
CA PRO A 313 1.52 -0.50 -16.39
C PRO A 313 1.02 0.19 -17.65
N TRP A 314 -0.12 0.87 -17.55
CA TRP A 314 -0.68 1.57 -18.71
C TRP A 314 0.08 2.86 -19.02
N PHE A 315 0.46 3.60 -17.99
CA PHE A 315 1.15 4.88 -18.09
C PHE A 315 2.66 4.76 -17.91
N ASN A 316 3.40 5.73 -18.44
CA ASN A 316 4.86 5.81 -18.37
C ASN A 316 5.36 6.02 -16.95
N GLN A 317 5.91 4.96 -16.36
CA GLN A 317 6.34 4.96 -14.97
C GLN A 317 7.51 5.92 -14.69
N SER A 318 8.37 6.16 -15.68
CA SER A 318 9.52 7.05 -15.49
C SER A 318 9.08 8.51 -15.31
N VAL A 319 8.09 8.96 -16.10
CA VAL A 319 7.50 10.31 -16.00
C VAL A 319 6.75 10.47 -14.68
N ILE A 320 5.94 9.47 -14.31
CA ILE A 320 5.18 9.48 -13.04
C ILE A 320 6.14 9.55 -11.85
N GLN A 321 7.22 8.76 -11.84
CA GLN A 321 8.22 8.79 -10.77
C GLN A 321 8.96 10.13 -10.65
N GLU A 322 9.22 10.79 -11.78
CA GLU A 322 9.77 12.14 -11.79
C GLU A 322 8.81 13.12 -11.12
N TRP A 323 7.54 13.10 -11.49
CA TRP A 323 6.51 13.95 -10.87
C TRP A 323 6.34 13.67 -9.37
N ILE A 324 6.35 12.41 -8.95
CA ILE A 324 6.30 12.05 -7.51
C ILE A 324 7.47 12.68 -6.73
N LYS A 325 8.65 12.80 -7.33
CA LYS A 325 9.78 13.48 -6.68
C LYS A 325 9.55 14.99 -6.56
N LEU A 326 8.98 15.61 -7.59
CA LEU A 326 8.71 17.05 -7.62
C LEU A 326 7.57 17.47 -6.66
N THR A 327 6.58 16.59 -6.41
CA THR A 327 5.46 16.90 -5.50
C THR A 327 5.89 17.10 -4.04
N ARG A 328 7.08 16.65 -3.65
CA ARG A 328 7.61 16.85 -2.29
C ARG A 328 7.89 18.30 -1.92
N GLU A 329 8.03 19.17 -2.93
CA GLU A 329 8.38 20.59 -2.75
C GLU A 329 7.16 21.52 -2.84
N SER A 330 5.98 21.00 -3.20
CA SER A 330 4.78 21.79 -3.47
C SER A 330 3.61 21.36 -2.58
N ALA A 331 3.41 22.02 -1.45
CA ALA A 331 2.22 21.84 -0.62
C ALA A 331 1.04 22.64 -1.20
N PRO A 332 -0.15 22.01 -1.40
CA PRO A 332 -1.34 22.72 -1.84
C PRO A 332 -1.97 23.55 -0.72
N LEU A 333 -2.72 24.58 -1.08
CA LEU A 333 -3.67 25.19 -0.17
C LEU A 333 -4.87 24.25 -0.02
N THR A 334 -5.23 23.92 1.22
CA THR A 334 -6.39 23.06 1.53
C THR A 334 -7.56 23.93 1.96
N GLY A 335 -8.77 23.64 1.47
CA GLY A 335 -9.94 24.44 1.82
C GLY A 335 -11.22 24.06 1.09
N ARG A 336 -12.09 25.06 0.91
CA ARG A 336 -13.36 24.93 0.19
C ARG A 336 -13.64 26.19 -0.63
N VAL A 337 -14.42 26.03 -1.69
CA VAL A 337 -14.90 27.15 -2.52
C VAL A 337 -16.34 27.43 -2.15
N GLU A 338 -16.62 28.65 -1.74
CA GLU A 338 -17.93 29.12 -1.32
C GLU A 338 -18.42 30.31 -2.15
N TRP A 339 -19.72 30.54 -2.15
CA TRP A 339 -20.35 31.69 -2.75
C TRP A 339 -20.71 32.71 -1.66
N PRO A 340 -20.59 34.02 -1.97
CA PRO A 340 -21.03 35.06 -1.04
C PRO A 340 -22.53 34.95 -0.77
N GLN A 341 -22.93 35.31 0.45
CA GLN A 341 -24.37 35.32 0.83
C GLN A 341 -25.15 36.45 0.16
N SER A 342 -24.47 37.52 -0.24
CA SER A 342 -25.07 38.65 -0.96
C SER A 342 -24.91 38.48 -2.48
N ARG A 343 -25.98 38.74 -3.23
CA ARG A 343 -25.97 38.73 -4.69
C ARG A 343 -25.11 39.85 -5.31
N ASP A 344 -24.76 40.85 -4.52
CA ASP A 344 -23.98 42.04 -4.97
C ASP A 344 -22.46 41.79 -4.93
N GLU A 345 -22.01 40.68 -4.40
CA GLU A 345 -20.61 40.30 -4.34
C GLU A 345 -20.22 39.38 -5.52
N ALA A 346 -19.05 39.65 -6.10
CA ALA A 346 -18.63 39.07 -7.36
C ALA A 346 -18.05 37.66 -7.24
N GLY A 347 -18.89 36.63 -7.39
CA GLY A 347 -18.49 35.26 -7.68
C GLY A 347 -17.95 34.42 -6.48
N PRO A 348 -17.56 33.18 -6.72
CA PRO A 348 -17.08 32.28 -5.66
C PRO A 348 -15.66 32.66 -5.21
N PHE A 349 -15.35 32.36 -3.95
CA PHE A 349 -14.05 32.60 -3.32
C PHE A 349 -13.57 31.38 -2.54
N PHE A 350 -12.26 31.27 -2.36
CA PHE A 350 -11.64 30.17 -1.62
C PHE A 350 -11.49 30.51 -0.14
N ILE A 351 -11.88 29.59 0.72
CA ILE A 351 -11.66 29.65 2.17
C ILE A 351 -10.68 28.55 2.55
N GLN A 352 -9.59 28.92 3.20
CA GLN A 352 -8.63 27.94 3.72
C GLN A 352 -9.24 27.19 4.91
N ASP A 353 -9.16 25.85 4.86
CA ASP A 353 -9.69 24.95 5.86
C ASP A 353 -8.91 23.63 5.78
N ASP A 354 -8.19 23.28 6.83
CA ASP A 354 -7.31 22.10 6.87
C ASP A 354 -8.05 20.77 6.60
N TYR A 355 -9.38 20.76 6.75
CA TYR A 355 -10.26 19.61 6.50
C TYR A 355 -11.12 19.77 5.23
N GLY A 356 -10.88 20.81 4.46
CA GLY A 356 -11.64 21.08 3.24
C GLY A 356 -11.36 20.05 2.13
N PRO A 357 -12.34 19.79 1.24
CA PRO A 357 -12.21 18.81 0.18
C PRO A 357 -11.44 19.31 -1.04
N VAL A 358 -11.05 20.59 -1.09
CA VAL A 358 -10.38 21.23 -2.24
C VAL A 358 -8.90 21.43 -1.93
N LEU A 359 -8.05 20.96 -2.83
CA LEU A 359 -6.61 21.20 -2.85
C LEU A 359 -6.29 22.11 -4.01
N ILE A 360 -5.60 23.22 -3.77
CA ILE A 360 -5.21 24.20 -4.81
C ILE A 360 -3.68 24.32 -4.84
N TRP A 361 -3.07 23.99 -5.98
CA TRP A 361 -1.65 24.21 -6.27
C TRP A 361 -1.42 25.53 -6.98
N SER A 362 -2.34 25.91 -7.87
CA SER A 362 -2.29 27.18 -8.62
C SER A 362 -3.63 27.89 -8.58
N GLN A 363 -3.65 29.14 -8.11
CA GLN A 363 -4.84 30.00 -8.10
C GLN A 363 -5.30 30.35 -9.53
N PRO A 364 -6.59 30.64 -9.77
CA PRO A 364 -7.07 31.05 -11.07
C PRO A 364 -6.41 32.35 -11.50
N GLN A 365 -5.99 32.42 -12.76
CA GLN A 365 -5.34 33.57 -13.35
C GLN A 365 -6.33 34.29 -14.29
N ARG A 366 -6.35 35.62 -14.23
CA ARG A 366 -7.21 36.42 -15.10
C ARG A 366 -6.86 36.20 -16.58
N GLY A 367 -7.86 35.85 -17.39
CA GLY A 367 -7.69 35.59 -18.83
C GLY A 367 -7.19 34.18 -19.18
N ALA A 368 -6.81 33.35 -18.20
CA ALA A 368 -6.49 31.95 -18.44
C ALA A 368 -7.79 31.13 -18.59
N THR A 369 -7.71 30.06 -19.38
CA THR A 369 -8.82 29.14 -19.60
C THR A 369 -8.57 27.82 -18.92
N TYR A 370 -9.66 27.16 -18.44
CA TYR A 370 -9.58 25.94 -17.66
C TYR A 370 -10.55 24.88 -18.17
N SER A 371 -10.16 23.64 -18.00
CA SER A 371 -10.98 22.46 -18.26
C SER A 371 -11.09 21.62 -17.01
N LEU A 372 -12.31 21.20 -16.70
CA LEU A 372 -12.61 20.39 -15.54
C LEU A 372 -13.15 19.03 -15.95
N GLY A 373 -12.65 17.98 -15.32
CA GLY A 373 -13.19 16.62 -15.44
C GLY A 373 -13.65 16.11 -14.10
N MET A 374 -14.82 15.50 -14.10
CA MET A 374 -15.45 15.00 -12.87
C MET A 374 -15.85 13.55 -13.02
N ASP A 375 -15.43 12.74 -12.07
CA ASP A 375 -15.92 11.41 -11.77
C ASP A 375 -16.78 11.46 -10.51
N VAL A 376 -17.93 10.76 -10.49
CA VAL A 376 -18.96 10.92 -9.45
C VAL A 376 -19.17 9.63 -8.69
N GLY A 377 -18.81 9.64 -7.40
CA GLY A 377 -19.09 8.57 -6.44
C GLY A 377 -20.52 8.63 -5.87
N GLU A 378 -20.96 7.55 -5.23
CA GLU A 378 -22.30 7.44 -4.63
C GLU A 378 -22.46 8.24 -3.31
N GLY A 379 -21.37 8.70 -2.70
CA GLY A 379 -21.40 9.47 -1.45
C GLY A 379 -21.68 8.65 -0.18
N ILE A 380 -21.52 7.34 -0.24
CA ILE A 380 -21.78 6.40 0.87
C ILE A 380 -20.50 5.93 1.58
N GLY A 381 -19.35 6.56 1.27
CA GLY A 381 -18.06 6.25 1.89
C GLY A 381 -17.22 5.21 1.13
N ALA A 382 -17.69 4.72 -0.03
CA ALA A 382 -16.96 3.80 -0.91
C ALA A 382 -16.13 4.59 -1.94
N ASP A 383 -16.69 4.84 -3.13
CA ASP A 383 -16.03 5.55 -4.21
C ASP A 383 -15.99 7.07 -3.98
N TYR A 384 -14.96 7.71 -4.50
CA TYR A 384 -14.81 9.16 -4.36
C TYR A 384 -15.46 9.90 -5.53
N THR A 385 -16.08 11.02 -5.22
CA THR A 385 -16.32 12.09 -6.20
C THR A 385 -15.04 12.89 -6.31
N VAL A 386 -14.48 12.97 -7.52
CA VAL A 386 -13.24 13.68 -7.83
C VAL A 386 -13.48 14.70 -8.94
N ILE A 387 -12.94 15.92 -8.78
CA ILE A 387 -12.90 16.92 -9.84
C ILE A 387 -11.45 17.38 -9.99
N HIS A 388 -10.93 17.31 -11.21
CA HIS A 388 -9.63 17.86 -11.56
C HIS A 388 -9.78 19.09 -12.43
N VAL A 389 -8.94 20.11 -12.16
CA VAL A 389 -8.88 21.37 -12.91
C VAL A 389 -7.55 21.47 -13.62
N LEU A 390 -7.57 21.45 -14.94
CA LEU A 390 -6.40 21.66 -15.80
C LEU A 390 -6.42 23.07 -16.41
N LYS A 391 -5.27 23.75 -16.37
CA LYS A 391 -5.06 24.99 -17.13
C LYS A 391 -4.82 24.63 -18.60
N ASN A 392 -5.60 25.18 -19.52
CA ASN A 392 -5.56 24.76 -20.93
C ASN A 392 -4.23 25.10 -21.60
N GLU A 393 -3.63 26.25 -21.28
CA GLU A 393 -2.42 26.74 -21.91
C GLU A 393 -1.17 25.93 -21.54
N SER A 394 -1.08 25.46 -20.28
CA SER A 394 0.11 24.75 -19.77
C SER A 394 -0.12 23.26 -19.50
N GLY A 395 -1.38 22.80 -19.44
CA GLY A 395 -1.70 21.44 -19.00
C GLY A 395 -1.45 21.17 -17.51
N GLU A 396 -1.19 22.20 -16.71
CA GLU A 396 -0.93 22.09 -15.28
C GLU A 396 -2.20 21.70 -14.52
N LEU A 397 -2.11 20.73 -13.60
CA LEU A 397 -3.17 20.45 -12.64
C LEU A 397 -3.17 21.53 -11.56
N CYS A 398 -4.16 22.43 -11.63
CA CYS A 398 -4.27 23.58 -10.72
C CYS A 398 -4.98 23.25 -9.42
N ALA A 399 -6.00 22.42 -9.46
CA ALA A 399 -6.77 22.03 -8.27
C ALA A 399 -7.40 20.65 -8.39
N THR A 400 -7.66 20.07 -7.22
CA THR A 400 -8.41 18.81 -7.05
C THR A 400 -9.47 18.99 -5.96
N TYR A 401 -10.71 18.58 -6.25
CA TYR A 401 -11.74 18.32 -5.24
C TYR A 401 -11.86 16.81 -5.03
N ARG A 402 -11.95 16.34 -3.79
CA ARG A 402 -12.16 14.92 -3.50
C ARG A 402 -13.00 14.70 -2.25
N SER A 403 -14.10 13.92 -2.38
CA SER A 403 -14.97 13.56 -1.27
C SER A 403 -15.69 12.24 -1.54
N ASN A 404 -15.78 11.35 -0.56
CA ASN A 404 -16.56 10.12 -0.64
C ASN A 404 -17.88 10.19 0.17
N ARG A 405 -18.23 11.40 0.65
CA ARG A 405 -19.44 11.62 1.48
C ARG A 405 -20.42 12.60 0.87
N VAL A 406 -20.04 13.28 -0.20
CA VAL A 406 -20.93 14.20 -0.92
C VAL A 406 -21.94 13.41 -1.74
N ARG A 407 -23.23 13.74 -1.61
CA ARG A 407 -24.27 13.14 -2.44
C ARG A 407 -24.19 13.65 -3.89
N PRO A 408 -24.60 12.85 -4.89
CA PRO A 408 -24.44 13.22 -6.30
C PRO A 408 -25.06 14.58 -6.67
N GLU A 409 -26.22 14.93 -6.11
CA GLU A 409 -26.86 16.22 -6.37
C GLU A 409 -26.03 17.39 -5.77
N GLN A 410 -25.55 17.22 -4.55
CA GLN A 410 -24.70 18.22 -3.88
C GLN A 410 -23.31 18.32 -4.53
N ALA A 411 -22.81 17.23 -5.14
CA ALA A 411 -21.59 17.23 -5.93
C ALA A 411 -21.69 18.19 -7.14
N GLY A 412 -22.91 18.36 -7.68
CA GLY A 412 -23.18 19.37 -8.72
C GLY A 412 -22.92 20.80 -8.26
N ALA A 413 -23.26 21.15 -7.01
CA ALA A 413 -22.96 22.48 -6.46
C ALA A 413 -21.44 22.68 -6.24
N ALA A 414 -20.74 21.63 -5.79
CA ALA A 414 -19.28 21.67 -5.65
C ALA A 414 -18.57 21.86 -7.00
N ALA A 415 -19.03 21.13 -8.03
CA ALA A 415 -18.51 21.25 -9.39
C ALA A 415 -18.77 22.63 -9.98
N TYR A 416 -19.98 23.15 -9.83
CA TYR A 416 -20.35 24.50 -10.27
C TYR A 416 -19.44 25.55 -9.60
N SER A 417 -19.29 25.48 -8.26
CA SER A 417 -18.50 26.44 -7.49
C SER A 417 -17.05 26.45 -7.93
N LEU A 418 -16.43 25.25 -8.02
CA LEU A 418 -15.04 25.11 -8.41
C LEU A 418 -14.81 25.57 -9.85
N ALA A 419 -15.70 25.19 -10.77
CA ALA A 419 -15.59 25.58 -12.18
C ALA A 419 -15.79 27.10 -12.38
N ALA A 420 -16.72 27.71 -11.65
CA ALA A 420 -16.92 29.17 -11.66
C ALA A 420 -15.71 29.90 -11.06
N PHE A 421 -15.12 29.39 -9.99
CA PHE A 421 -13.88 29.92 -9.40
C PHE A 421 -12.72 29.91 -10.40
N TYR A 422 -12.64 28.87 -11.24
CA TYR A 422 -11.67 28.80 -12.33
C TYR A 422 -12.24 29.34 -13.65
N ASN A 423 -12.68 30.60 -13.63
CA ASN A 423 -13.11 31.40 -14.79
C ASN A 423 -14.23 30.73 -15.62
N TYR A 424 -15.14 30.03 -15.01
CA TYR A 424 -16.18 29.25 -15.69
C TYR A 424 -15.62 28.27 -16.74
N GLY A 425 -14.59 27.50 -16.34
CA GLY A 425 -13.94 26.50 -17.19
C GLY A 425 -14.91 25.47 -17.77
N LEU A 426 -14.56 24.84 -18.89
CA LEU A 426 -15.36 23.79 -19.50
C LEU A 426 -15.50 22.58 -18.57
N LEU A 427 -16.72 22.27 -18.12
CA LEU A 427 -17.01 21.21 -17.15
C LEU A 427 -17.53 19.94 -17.84
N GLY A 428 -16.73 18.88 -17.83
CA GLY A 428 -17.09 17.53 -18.23
C GLY A 428 -17.38 16.66 -17.02
N VAL A 429 -18.61 16.20 -16.88
CA VAL A 429 -19.00 15.27 -15.81
C VAL A 429 -19.28 13.90 -16.40
N GLU A 430 -18.76 12.83 -15.77
CA GLU A 430 -19.13 11.49 -16.18
C GLU A 430 -20.63 11.26 -16.00
N ARG A 431 -21.26 10.72 -17.05
CA ARG A 431 -22.73 10.54 -17.07
C ARG A 431 -23.17 9.24 -16.41
N ASN A 432 -22.27 8.28 -16.27
CA ASN A 432 -22.60 6.94 -15.81
C ASN A 432 -23.04 6.93 -14.33
N GLY A 433 -23.90 5.99 -13.97
CA GLY A 433 -24.32 5.82 -12.58
C GLY A 433 -24.87 7.10 -11.93
N PRO A 434 -24.28 7.53 -10.79
CA PRO A 434 -24.75 8.70 -10.03
C PRO A 434 -24.52 10.04 -10.76
N GLY A 435 -23.64 10.07 -11.79
CA GLY A 435 -23.30 11.30 -12.51
C GLY A 435 -24.46 11.99 -13.22
N LEU A 436 -25.53 11.26 -13.56
CA LEU A 436 -26.72 11.87 -14.15
C LEU A 436 -27.40 12.84 -13.18
N ALA A 437 -27.49 12.52 -11.90
CA ALA A 437 -28.06 13.42 -10.88
C ALA A 437 -27.22 14.70 -10.74
N THR A 438 -25.89 14.56 -10.72
CA THR A 438 -24.93 15.68 -10.71
C THR A 438 -25.11 16.58 -11.94
N LEU A 439 -25.23 15.98 -13.13
CA LEU A 439 -25.43 16.72 -14.38
C LEU A 439 -26.74 17.52 -14.39
N VAL A 440 -27.84 16.91 -13.93
CA VAL A 440 -29.13 17.60 -13.82
C VAL A 440 -29.03 18.76 -12.83
N ALA A 441 -28.33 18.58 -11.71
CA ALA A 441 -28.08 19.67 -10.76
C ALA A 441 -27.25 20.80 -11.39
N CYS A 442 -26.19 20.47 -12.15
CA CYS A 442 -25.41 21.50 -12.87
C CYS A 442 -26.23 22.23 -13.94
N GLU A 443 -27.10 21.53 -14.66
CA GLU A 443 -27.90 22.09 -15.76
C GLU A 443 -29.06 22.99 -15.25
N ARG A 444 -29.76 22.54 -14.17
CA ARG A 444 -31.00 23.20 -13.71
C ARG A 444 -30.84 24.03 -12.45
N GLY A 445 -29.71 23.89 -11.76
CA GLY A 445 -29.51 24.42 -10.43
C GLY A 445 -30.17 23.55 -9.35
N LEU A 446 -29.99 23.95 -8.11
CA LEU A 446 -30.55 23.33 -6.91
C LEU A 446 -31.25 24.39 -6.06
N ALA A 447 -32.44 24.08 -5.54
CA ALA A 447 -33.24 25.01 -4.73
C ALA A 447 -32.50 25.51 -3.48
N ASP A 448 -31.67 24.65 -2.88
CA ASP A 448 -30.88 24.97 -1.70
C ASP A 448 -29.71 25.93 -1.97
N TYR A 449 -29.41 26.17 -3.25
CA TYR A 449 -28.31 27.05 -3.71
C TYR A 449 -28.83 28.12 -4.68
N PRO A 450 -29.37 29.25 -4.17
CA PRO A 450 -30.02 30.29 -5.01
C PRO A 450 -29.13 30.93 -6.09
N TRP A 451 -27.79 30.82 -5.94
CA TRP A 451 -26.80 31.29 -6.89
C TRP A 451 -26.59 30.32 -8.08
N MET A 452 -27.08 29.08 -7.95
CA MET A 452 -26.87 28.04 -8.96
C MET A 452 -28.05 28.02 -9.95
N THR A 453 -27.90 28.80 -11.03
CA THR A 453 -28.96 29.00 -12.05
C THR A 453 -28.79 28.17 -13.32
N GLY A 454 -27.91 27.18 -13.30
CA GLY A 454 -27.48 26.42 -14.47
C GLY A 454 -26.05 26.82 -14.89
N TYR A 455 -25.18 25.82 -15.02
CA TYR A 455 -23.79 26.08 -15.37
C TYR A 455 -23.66 26.42 -16.86
N PRO A 456 -23.07 27.58 -17.23
CA PRO A 456 -23.11 28.05 -18.60
C PRO A 456 -22.19 27.29 -19.56
N ASN A 457 -21.10 26.69 -19.05
CA ASN A 457 -20.07 26.02 -19.86
C ASN A 457 -19.98 24.51 -19.56
N LEU A 458 -21.14 23.82 -19.60
CA LEU A 458 -21.26 22.39 -19.40
C LEU A 458 -21.02 21.65 -20.72
N TYR A 459 -20.31 20.53 -20.65
CA TYR A 459 -19.98 19.72 -21.83
C TYR A 459 -21.16 18.88 -22.30
N TYR A 460 -21.38 18.89 -23.63
CA TYR A 460 -22.35 18.03 -24.32
C TYR A 460 -21.61 17.15 -25.33
N GLN A 461 -21.82 15.84 -25.21
CA GLN A 461 -21.22 14.88 -26.14
C GLN A 461 -22.09 14.74 -27.39
N THR A 462 -21.55 15.09 -28.54
CA THR A 462 -22.21 14.89 -29.84
C THR A 462 -22.10 13.42 -30.25
N ARG A 463 -23.19 12.79 -30.64
CA ARG A 463 -23.23 11.44 -31.17
C ARG A 463 -23.90 11.43 -32.55
N LEU A 464 -23.24 10.81 -33.52
CA LEU A 464 -23.89 10.42 -34.78
C LEU A 464 -24.70 9.15 -34.51
N ASP A 465 -26.00 9.27 -34.44
CA ASP A 465 -26.87 8.10 -34.36
C ASP A 465 -27.06 7.50 -35.77
N LYS A 466 -26.66 6.23 -35.95
CA LYS A 466 -26.75 5.54 -37.24
C LYS A 466 -28.20 5.34 -37.73
N LYS A 467 -29.19 5.59 -36.88
CA LYS A 467 -30.62 5.40 -37.19
C LYS A 467 -31.38 6.71 -37.41
N LEU A 468 -30.80 7.85 -37.01
CA LEU A 468 -31.37 9.18 -37.21
C LEU A 468 -30.30 10.06 -37.84
N PRO A 469 -30.59 10.77 -38.95
CA PRO A 469 -29.61 11.62 -39.63
C PRO A 469 -29.19 12.87 -38.84
N ASP A 470 -29.80 13.10 -37.68
CA ASP A 470 -29.54 14.27 -36.84
C ASP A 470 -28.49 13.97 -35.75
N GLU A 471 -27.53 14.87 -35.57
CA GLU A 471 -26.63 14.85 -34.43
C GLU A 471 -27.43 15.04 -33.16
N THR A 472 -27.43 14.03 -32.26
CA THR A 472 -28.01 14.17 -30.93
C THR A 472 -26.96 14.56 -29.92
N GLU A 473 -27.10 15.74 -29.33
CA GLU A 473 -26.30 16.18 -28.21
C GLU A 473 -26.79 15.52 -26.90
N ARG A 474 -25.88 14.96 -26.14
CA ARG A 474 -26.16 14.37 -24.83
C ARG A 474 -25.31 15.03 -23.75
N LEU A 475 -25.96 15.41 -22.67
CA LEU A 475 -25.34 16.04 -21.52
C LEU A 475 -24.26 15.13 -20.89
N GLY A 476 -23.07 15.68 -20.68
CA GLY A 476 -21.96 15.02 -20.01
C GLY A 476 -21.18 14.02 -20.85
N TRP A 477 -20.18 13.41 -20.25
CA TRP A 477 -19.29 12.40 -20.86
C TRP A 477 -19.83 10.98 -20.60
N LEU A 478 -20.10 10.21 -21.64
CA LEU A 478 -20.50 8.82 -21.51
C LEU A 478 -19.27 7.90 -21.58
N THR A 479 -18.95 7.24 -20.48
CA THR A 479 -17.93 6.23 -20.42
C THR A 479 -18.49 4.87 -20.83
N SER A 480 -18.03 4.35 -21.94
CA SER A 480 -18.19 2.97 -22.41
C SER A 480 -16.82 2.31 -22.46
N ARG A 481 -16.74 1.01 -22.66
CA ARG A 481 -15.45 0.32 -22.82
C ARG A 481 -14.57 0.97 -23.88
N ALA A 482 -15.12 1.28 -25.04
CA ALA A 482 -14.39 1.89 -26.15
C ALA A 482 -13.96 3.33 -25.85
N THR A 483 -14.84 4.14 -25.24
CA THR A 483 -14.49 5.52 -24.89
C THR A 483 -13.50 5.57 -23.72
N LYS A 484 -13.57 4.66 -22.75
CA LYS A 484 -12.60 4.54 -21.64
C LYS A 484 -11.20 4.23 -22.19
N GLU A 485 -11.09 3.24 -23.07
CA GLU A 485 -9.81 2.86 -23.67
C GLU A 485 -9.20 4.01 -24.49
N ALA A 486 -9.99 4.65 -25.35
CA ALA A 486 -9.53 5.78 -26.15
C ALA A 486 -9.13 7.00 -25.30
N MET A 487 -9.89 7.30 -24.25
CA MET A 487 -9.62 8.40 -23.32
C MET A 487 -8.32 8.17 -22.53
N LEU A 488 -8.12 6.95 -21.99
CA LEU A 488 -6.90 6.59 -21.26
C LEU A 488 -5.68 6.53 -22.17
N SER A 489 -5.83 6.13 -23.45
CA SER A 489 -4.74 6.20 -24.43
C SER A 489 -4.30 7.64 -24.68
N ARG A 490 -5.26 8.57 -24.88
CA ARG A 490 -4.94 9.99 -25.06
C ARG A 490 -4.35 10.64 -23.81
N LEU A 491 -4.77 10.19 -22.62
CA LEU A 491 -4.13 10.62 -21.37
C LEU A 491 -2.68 10.13 -21.32
N GLY A 492 -2.42 8.88 -21.75
CA GLY A 492 -1.06 8.32 -21.84
C GLY A 492 -0.17 9.12 -22.79
N GLU A 493 -0.67 9.46 -23.97
CA GLU A 493 0.04 10.33 -24.92
C GLU A 493 0.37 11.71 -24.30
N ALA A 494 -0.58 12.32 -23.58
CA ALA A 494 -0.36 13.62 -22.94
C ALA A 494 0.70 13.52 -21.81
N ILE A 495 0.78 12.40 -21.09
CA ILE A 495 1.80 12.12 -20.09
C ILE A 495 3.18 11.93 -20.76
N ASP A 496 3.24 11.13 -21.83
CA ASP A 496 4.47 10.82 -22.55
C ASP A 496 5.11 12.07 -23.17
N HIS A 497 4.29 12.94 -23.74
CA HIS A 497 4.72 14.20 -24.36
C HIS A 497 4.88 15.34 -23.35
N ARG A 498 4.52 15.12 -22.07
CA ARG A 498 4.51 16.17 -21.02
C ARG A 498 3.59 17.36 -21.34
N ASP A 499 2.51 17.08 -22.07
CA ASP A 499 1.46 18.06 -22.39
C ASP A 499 0.62 18.43 -21.16
N ILE A 500 0.70 17.62 -20.11
CA ILE A 500 0.13 17.86 -18.79
C ILE A 500 1.19 17.66 -17.70
N THR A 501 0.97 18.29 -16.55
CA THR A 501 1.81 18.14 -15.35
C THR A 501 0.93 17.91 -14.13
N ILE A 502 1.21 16.85 -13.39
CA ILE A 502 0.40 16.41 -12.24
C ILE A 502 1.19 16.59 -10.96
N THR A 503 0.60 17.31 -10.01
CA THR A 503 1.18 17.62 -8.69
C THR A 503 0.43 16.95 -7.53
N ASP A 504 -0.75 16.35 -7.77
CA ASP A 504 -1.53 15.64 -6.75
C ASP A 504 -0.94 14.25 -6.46
N PRO A 505 -0.42 13.99 -5.23
CA PRO A 505 0.18 12.71 -4.89
C PRO A 505 -0.78 11.52 -5.02
N VAL A 506 -2.07 11.71 -4.76
CA VAL A 506 -3.06 10.64 -4.84
C VAL A 506 -3.32 10.26 -6.29
N THR A 507 -3.50 11.23 -7.16
CA THR A 507 -3.64 11.02 -8.61
C THR A 507 -2.41 10.32 -9.18
N LEU A 508 -1.20 10.70 -8.75
CA LEU A 508 0.04 10.04 -9.19
C LEU A 508 0.13 8.59 -8.75
N LEU A 509 -0.34 8.26 -7.53
CA LEU A 509 -0.40 6.87 -7.06
C LEU A 509 -1.42 6.03 -7.85
N GLU A 510 -2.58 6.60 -8.20
CA GLU A 510 -3.57 5.91 -9.02
C GLU A 510 -3.07 5.71 -10.46
N LEU A 511 -2.42 6.71 -11.07
CA LEU A 511 -1.76 6.60 -12.38
C LEU A 511 -0.68 5.51 -12.39
N GLN A 512 0.12 5.45 -11.32
CA GLN A 512 1.14 4.42 -11.16
C GLN A 512 0.53 3.02 -11.06
N GLY A 513 -0.65 2.92 -10.44
CA GLY A 513 -1.34 1.65 -10.18
C GLY A 513 -2.18 1.15 -11.35
N LEU A 514 -2.52 1.98 -12.33
CA LEU A 514 -3.40 1.56 -13.43
C LEU A 514 -2.67 0.63 -14.41
N VAL A 515 -3.25 -0.54 -14.65
CA VAL A 515 -2.68 -1.57 -15.52
C VAL A 515 -3.73 -2.07 -16.50
N TRP A 516 -3.23 -2.57 -17.64
CA TRP A 516 -4.04 -3.35 -18.57
C TRP A 516 -3.99 -4.84 -18.22
N ASP A 517 -5.13 -5.40 -17.88
CA ASP A 517 -5.27 -6.84 -17.65
C ASP A 517 -5.52 -7.54 -18.99
N THR A 518 -4.53 -8.26 -19.49
CA THR A 518 -4.61 -8.99 -20.75
C THR A 518 -5.58 -10.17 -20.70
N ASP A 519 -5.75 -10.79 -19.53
CA ASP A 519 -6.61 -11.96 -19.37
C ASP A 519 -8.09 -11.57 -19.41
N HIS A 520 -8.44 -10.46 -18.75
CA HIS A 520 -9.81 -9.93 -18.70
C HIS A 520 -10.08 -8.82 -19.72
N ARG A 521 -9.05 -8.38 -20.46
CA ARG A 521 -9.09 -7.28 -21.44
C ARG A 521 -9.79 -6.03 -20.88
N CYS A 522 -9.36 -5.59 -19.70
CA CYS A 522 -9.89 -4.40 -19.03
C CYS A 522 -8.79 -3.65 -18.28
N PHE A 523 -9.06 -2.38 -18.00
CA PHE A 523 -8.25 -1.60 -17.06
C PHE A 523 -8.63 -1.97 -15.63
N ARG A 524 -7.62 -2.09 -14.78
CA ARG A 524 -7.81 -2.22 -13.34
C ARG A 524 -6.66 -1.59 -12.60
N GLN A 525 -6.90 -1.22 -11.37
CA GLN A 525 -5.82 -0.95 -10.44
C GLN A 525 -5.09 -2.26 -10.09
N ASN A 526 -3.78 -2.24 -10.06
CA ASN A 526 -2.97 -3.42 -9.73
C ASN A 526 -3.02 -3.69 -8.23
N TYR A 527 -4.19 -4.12 -7.77
CA TYR A 527 -4.45 -4.51 -6.40
C TYR A 527 -4.77 -6.00 -6.35
N ARG A 528 -3.84 -6.80 -5.84
CA ARG A 528 -4.14 -8.14 -5.37
C ARG A 528 -3.87 -8.21 -3.87
N ALA A 529 -4.72 -7.58 -3.06
CA ALA A 529 -4.99 -8.08 -1.73
C ALA A 529 -6.33 -8.82 -1.82
N PRO A 530 -6.39 -10.13 -1.49
CA PRO A 530 -7.67 -10.81 -1.34
C PRO A 530 -8.49 -10.06 -0.29
N GLY A 531 -9.68 -9.60 -0.66
CA GLY A 531 -10.57 -8.85 0.25
C GLY A 531 -10.53 -7.31 0.16
N ALA A 532 -9.57 -6.71 -0.51
CA ALA A 532 -9.58 -5.27 -0.74
C ALA A 532 -10.66 -4.90 -1.77
N LYS A 533 -11.81 -4.46 -1.28
CA LYS A 533 -12.94 -3.98 -2.09
C LYS A 533 -12.70 -2.62 -2.76
N ILE A 534 -11.54 -1.99 -2.58
CA ILE A 534 -11.37 -0.58 -2.94
C ILE A 534 -10.07 -0.43 -3.73
N THR A 535 -10.22 -0.52 -5.03
CA THR A 535 -9.22 -0.04 -5.99
C THR A 535 -9.84 1.13 -6.73
N HIS A 536 -9.56 2.34 -6.26
CA HIS A 536 -10.09 3.54 -6.87
C HIS A 536 -9.27 3.87 -8.13
N ASP A 537 -9.97 4.15 -9.22
CA ASP A 537 -9.43 4.82 -10.41
C ASP A 537 -10.12 6.19 -10.62
N ASP A 538 -10.79 6.69 -9.59
CA ASP A 538 -11.63 7.89 -9.62
C ASP A 538 -10.82 9.14 -10.01
N CYS A 539 -9.59 9.30 -9.46
CA CYS A 539 -8.70 10.40 -9.84
C CYS A 539 -8.21 10.26 -11.28
N VAL A 540 -7.89 9.05 -11.72
CA VAL A 540 -7.47 8.82 -13.12
C VAL A 540 -8.62 9.11 -14.07
N MET A 541 -9.84 8.69 -13.75
CA MET A 541 -11.02 8.93 -14.57
C MET A 541 -11.35 10.43 -14.66
N ALA A 542 -11.37 11.14 -13.54
CA ALA A 542 -11.56 12.59 -13.52
C ALA A 542 -10.49 13.33 -14.32
N LEU A 543 -9.22 12.92 -14.19
CA LEU A 543 -8.10 13.52 -14.96
C LEU A 543 -8.24 13.26 -16.46
N ALA A 544 -8.61 12.05 -16.84
CA ALA A 544 -8.78 11.68 -18.24
C ALA A 544 -9.93 12.47 -18.88
N ILE A 545 -11.05 12.67 -18.16
CA ILE A 545 -12.15 13.53 -18.61
C ILE A 545 -11.67 14.99 -18.71
N ALA A 546 -10.91 15.51 -17.73
CA ALA A 546 -10.36 16.86 -17.80
C ALA A 546 -9.47 17.09 -19.04
N ASN A 547 -8.62 16.09 -19.35
CA ASN A 547 -7.79 16.11 -20.54
C ASN A 547 -8.61 16.06 -21.84
N GLU A 548 -9.72 15.32 -21.89
CA GLU A 548 -10.67 15.37 -23.01
C GLU A 548 -11.31 16.74 -23.15
N MET A 549 -11.72 17.38 -22.04
CA MET A 549 -12.28 18.74 -22.07
C MET A 549 -11.25 19.75 -22.60
N ARG A 550 -9.99 19.66 -22.16
CA ARG A 550 -8.90 20.50 -22.65
C ARG A 550 -8.72 20.39 -24.16
N ARG A 551 -8.77 19.18 -24.72
CA ARG A 551 -8.70 18.96 -26.17
C ARG A 551 -9.90 19.50 -26.96
N ASN A 552 -11.07 19.55 -26.34
CA ASN A 552 -12.30 20.06 -26.95
C ASN A 552 -12.38 21.60 -26.96
N THR A 553 -11.61 22.31 -26.12
CA THR A 553 -11.55 23.78 -26.12
C THR A 553 -10.87 24.33 -27.36
N ASP A 554 -10.00 23.57 -28.04
CA ASP A 554 -9.37 23.97 -29.31
C ASP A 554 -10.32 23.93 -30.52
N SER A 555 -11.46 23.27 -30.42
CA SER A 555 -12.51 23.30 -31.44
C SER A 555 -13.36 24.56 -31.29
N LYS A 556 -13.09 25.57 -32.09
CA LYS A 556 -13.66 26.96 -32.11
C LYS A 556 -15.18 27.10 -32.16
N ARG A 557 -15.99 26.16 -31.65
CA ARG A 557 -17.47 26.22 -31.78
C ARG A 557 -18.24 26.64 -30.53
N PHE A 558 -17.62 26.79 -29.35
CA PHE A 558 -18.39 26.99 -28.12
C PHE A 558 -18.35 28.38 -27.47
N LEU A 559 -17.55 29.33 -27.96
CA LEU A 559 -17.35 30.63 -27.30
C LEU A 559 -18.18 31.79 -27.86
N CYS A 560 -18.96 31.63 -28.93
CA CYS A 560 -19.61 32.80 -29.58
C CYS A 560 -21.14 32.95 -29.42
N THR A 561 -21.88 31.97 -28.84
CA THR A 561 -23.36 32.04 -28.94
C THR A 561 -24.12 32.31 -27.65
N ARG A 562 -23.49 32.32 -26.47
CA ARG A 562 -24.23 32.61 -25.21
C ARG A 562 -23.71 33.77 -24.36
N LEU A 563 -22.52 34.31 -24.61
CA LEU A 563 -22.05 35.53 -23.93
C LEU A 563 -22.64 36.84 -24.52
N SER A 564 -23.26 36.79 -25.70
CA SER A 564 -24.00 37.90 -26.25
C SER A 564 -25.41 38.09 -25.69
N ALA A 565 -25.92 37.11 -24.92
CA ALA A 565 -27.25 37.20 -24.30
C ALA A 565 -27.22 37.71 -22.84
N ALA A 566 -26.03 37.86 -22.24
CA ALA A 566 -25.87 38.37 -20.87
C ALA A 566 -25.34 39.81 -20.82
N GLY A 567 -25.24 40.47 -21.97
CA GLY A 567 -24.75 41.85 -22.10
C GLY A 567 -25.82 42.93 -22.33
N ASP A 568 -27.11 42.52 -22.37
CA ASP A 568 -28.24 43.44 -22.48
C ASP A 568 -29.27 43.13 -21.39
N LEU A 569 -28.97 43.45 -20.16
CA LEU A 569 -29.94 43.75 -19.10
C LEU A 569 -29.25 44.56 -18.00
#